data_8b62129c4bca88be8c25a1b3855bad85
#
_entry.id   8b62129c4bca88be8c25a1b3855bad85
#
_cell.length_a   1.000
_cell.length_b   1.000
_cell.length_c   1.000
_cell.angle_alpha   90.00
_cell.angle_beta   90.00
_cell.angle_gamma   90.00
#
_symmetry.space_group_name_H-M   'P 1'
#
loop_
_entity.id
_entity.type
_entity.pdbx_description
1 polymer ?
#
loop_
_entity_poly.entity_id
_entity_poly.type
_entity_poly.pdbx_seq_one_letter_code
_entity_poly.pdbx_strand_id
1 'polypeptide(L)'
;MTFENQQRHSTKWSVITGAPCSGKTAVIHMLEHRGYRVVHEVARAYIDNELMKGKTLPEIKADEWAFERHILMEKVRIESTLKKDEIIFFDRGVPDSIAYYKLNGLDAVEPFQKSGEVRYQNVFLFEKLRFLTDPARSENENTARRLGRLIEESYQSLGYDLIRVPLLSIEERTEFVLERR
;
A
#
# COMPACT_ATOMS: atom_id res chain seq x y z
N MET A 1 -11.71 18.02 8.20
CA MET A 1 -12.05 18.41 6.83
C MET A 1 -12.82 17.26 6.22
N THR A 2 -14.11 17.44 5.99
CA THR A 2 -14.99 16.46 5.34
C THR A 2 -14.91 16.69 3.84
N PHE A 3 -14.62 15.63 3.08
CA PHE A 3 -14.72 15.66 1.61
C PHE A 3 -16.19 15.68 1.19
N GLU A 4 -16.84 16.81 1.28
CA GLU A 4 -18.12 17.01 0.60
C GLU A 4 -17.83 17.35 -0.87
N ASN A 5 -18.27 16.43 -1.77
CA ASN A 5 -18.48 16.66 -3.21
C ASN A 5 -17.25 16.78 -4.15
N GLN A 6 -16.13 16.11 -3.93
CA GLN A 6 -15.29 15.77 -5.09
C GLN A 6 -15.83 14.48 -5.73
N GLN A 7 -16.23 14.55 -7.01
CA GLN A 7 -16.58 13.38 -7.82
C GLN A 7 -15.37 12.45 -7.91
N ARG A 8 -15.25 11.50 -6.96
CA ARG A 8 -14.22 10.47 -7.00
C ARG A 8 -14.52 9.56 -8.17
N HIS A 9 -13.54 9.36 -9.02
CA HIS A 9 -13.66 8.41 -10.11
C HIS A 9 -13.61 6.98 -9.57
N SER A 10 -14.74 6.28 -9.57
CA SER A 10 -14.80 4.86 -9.21
C SER A 10 -14.01 4.01 -10.22
N THR A 11 -13.31 3.01 -9.72
CA THR A 11 -12.51 2.09 -10.52
C THR A 11 -12.87 0.64 -10.21
N LYS A 12 -12.41 -0.29 -11.04
CA LYS A 12 -12.40 -1.74 -10.76
C LYS A 12 -11.08 -2.19 -10.10
N TRP A 13 -10.37 -1.27 -9.47
CA TRP A 13 -9.09 -1.52 -8.84
C TRP A 13 -9.27 -2.00 -7.40
N SER A 14 -8.48 -2.97 -7.02
CA SER A 14 -8.43 -3.49 -5.66
C SER A 14 -7.04 -3.26 -5.07
N VAL A 15 -6.98 -2.77 -3.85
CA VAL A 15 -5.72 -2.56 -3.13
C VAL A 15 -5.52 -3.68 -2.12
N ILE A 16 -4.33 -4.23 -2.10
CA ILE A 16 -3.82 -5.15 -1.07
C ILE A 16 -2.85 -4.37 -0.21
N THR A 17 -3.21 -4.10 1.05
CA THR A 17 -2.44 -3.29 1.97
C THR A 17 -2.30 -3.94 3.36
N GLY A 18 -1.56 -3.31 4.25
CA GLY A 18 -1.31 -3.77 5.62
C GLY A 18 0.16 -3.67 6.03
N ALA A 19 0.46 -4.04 7.27
CA ALA A 19 1.81 -3.98 7.85
C ALA A 19 2.86 -4.75 7.02
N PRO A 20 4.15 -4.41 7.15
CA PRO A 20 5.23 -5.23 6.60
C PRO A 20 5.14 -6.69 7.09
N CYS A 21 5.66 -7.62 6.29
CA CYS A 21 5.68 -9.06 6.60
C CYS A 21 4.28 -9.68 6.85
N SER A 22 3.24 -9.19 6.16
CA SER A 22 1.89 -9.76 6.21
C SER A 22 1.57 -10.72 5.05
N GLY A 23 2.52 -10.97 4.14
CA GLY A 23 2.35 -11.89 3.02
C GLY A 23 1.68 -11.30 1.77
N LYS A 24 1.50 -9.98 1.69
CA LYS A 24 0.88 -9.28 0.53
C LYS A 24 1.55 -9.61 -0.79
N THR A 25 2.86 -9.44 -0.85
CA THR A 25 3.65 -9.63 -2.08
C THR A 25 3.50 -11.05 -2.63
N ALA A 26 3.40 -12.07 -1.77
CA ALA A 26 3.18 -13.44 -2.22
C ALA A 26 1.81 -13.61 -2.91
N VAL A 27 0.76 -12.96 -2.38
CA VAL A 27 -0.57 -12.97 -2.99
C VAL A 27 -0.58 -12.15 -4.29
N ILE A 28 0.10 -11.01 -4.34
CA ILE A 28 0.26 -10.21 -5.59
C ILE A 28 0.93 -11.05 -6.69
N HIS A 29 2.02 -11.76 -6.39
CA HIS A 29 2.66 -12.65 -7.36
C HIS A 29 1.75 -13.81 -7.80
N MET A 30 0.94 -14.36 -6.89
CA MET A 30 -0.02 -15.40 -7.25
C MET A 30 -1.13 -14.86 -8.17
N LEU A 31 -1.62 -13.65 -7.93
CA LEU A 31 -2.59 -12.98 -8.80
C LEU A 31 -2.00 -12.73 -10.20
N GLU A 32 -0.75 -12.25 -10.26
CA GLU A 32 -0.04 -12.04 -11.52
C GLU A 32 0.17 -13.35 -12.29
N HIS A 33 0.57 -14.43 -11.60
CA HIS A 33 0.71 -15.76 -12.20
C HIS A 33 -0.63 -16.30 -12.78
N ARG A 34 -1.75 -15.90 -12.18
CA ARG A 34 -3.11 -16.22 -12.67
C ARG A 34 -3.59 -15.31 -13.80
N GLY A 35 -2.73 -14.42 -14.32
CA GLY A 35 -3.00 -13.55 -15.45
C GLY A 35 -3.73 -12.25 -15.11
N TYR A 36 -3.86 -11.90 -13.84
CA TYR A 36 -4.39 -10.58 -13.45
C TYR A 36 -3.32 -9.50 -13.59
N ARG A 37 -3.74 -8.32 -13.99
CA ARG A 37 -2.86 -7.15 -13.99
C ARG A 37 -2.59 -6.71 -12.55
N VAL A 38 -1.31 -6.50 -12.24
CA VAL A 38 -0.88 -6.04 -10.92
C VAL A 38 -0.02 -4.79 -11.05
N VAL A 39 -0.02 -3.98 -9.98
CA VAL A 39 0.93 -2.89 -9.77
C VAL A 39 1.72 -3.24 -8.51
N HIS A 40 3.01 -3.53 -8.69
CA HIS A 40 3.91 -3.89 -7.60
C HIS A 40 4.22 -2.70 -6.69
N GLU A 41 4.76 -2.97 -5.49
CA GLU A 41 5.12 -1.95 -4.51
C GLU A 41 6.12 -0.95 -5.07
N VAL A 42 5.66 0.29 -5.29
CA VAL A 42 6.44 1.36 -5.93
C VAL A 42 7.70 1.70 -5.14
N ALA A 43 7.60 1.75 -3.81
CA ALA A 43 8.75 2.07 -2.96
C ALA A 43 9.85 1.02 -3.10
N ARG A 44 9.48 -0.26 -3.15
CA ARG A 44 10.44 -1.36 -3.34
C ARG A 44 11.13 -1.27 -4.69
N ALA A 45 10.36 -1.08 -5.76
CA ALA A 45 10.90 -0.96 -7.11
C ALA A 45 11.87 0.24 -7.24
N TYR A 46 11.54 1.38 -6.61
CA TYR A 46 12.41 2.53 -6.57
C TYR A 46 13.72 2.25 -5.83
N ILE A 47 13.63 1.68 -4.61
CA ILE A 47 14.80 1.34 -3.81
C ILE A 47 15.72 0.37 -4.58
N ASP A 48 15.16 -0.71 -5.13
CA ASP A 48 15.95 -1.71 -5.86
C ASP A 48 16.66 -1.08 -7.09
N ASN A 49 16.01 -0.16 -7.81
CA ASN A 49 16.61 0.57 -8.92
C ASN A 49 17.75 1.49 -8.47
N GLU A 50 17.62 2.20 -7.35
CA GLU A 50 18.66 3.06 -6.82
C GLU A 50 19.87 2.27 -6.26
N LEU A 51 19.61 1.11 -5.64
CA LEU A 51 20.66 0.18 -5.21
C LEU A 51 21.45 -0.36 -6.41
N MET A 52 20.78 -0.70 -7.52
CA MET A 52 21.45 -1.13 -8.76
C MET A 52 22.33 -0.02 -9.37
N LYS A 53 22.03 1.27 -9.11
CA LYS A 53 22.88 2.40 -9.50
C LYS A 53 24.04 2.65 -8.53
N GLY A 54 24.22 1.78 -7.52
CA GLY A 54 25.32 1.84 -6.56
C GLY A 54 25.05 2.71 -5.32
N LYS A 55 23.84 3.24 -5.12
CA LYS A 55 23.48 3.93 -3.89
C LYS A 55 23.26 2.94 -2.74
N THR A 56 23.49 3.38 -1.53
CA THR A 56 23.14 2.64 -0.29
C THR A 56 21.75 3.03 0.20
N LEU A 57 21.11 2.20 1.00
CA LEU A 57 19.79 2.50 1.57
C LEU A 57 19.77 3.80 2.40
N PRO A 58 20.78 4.12 3.25
CA PRO A 58 20.87 5.42 3.91
C PRO A 58 20.93 6.62 2.95
N GLU A 59 21.64 6.51 1.84
CA GLU A 59 21.71 7.59 0.83
C GLU A 59 20.37 7.78 0.12
N ILE A 60 19.65 6.69 -0.19
CA ILE A 60 18.32 6.74 -0.81
C ILE A 60 17.30 7.43 0.11
N LYS A 61 17.42 7.22 1.42
CA LYS A 61 16.52 7.77 2.44
C LYS A 61 17.10 8.96 3.19
N ALA A 62 18.18 9.57 2.74
CA ALA A 62 18.83 10.69 3.41
C ALA A 62 17.89 11.90 3.62
N ASP A 63 16.98 12.12 2.67
CA ASP A 63 15.88 13.07 2.77
C ASP A 63 14.56 12.29 2.72
N GLU A 64 13.98 12.03 3.90
CA GLU A 64 12.75 11.25 4.02
C GLU A 64 11.55 11.93 3.36
N TRP A 65 11.48 13.28 3.40
CA TRP A 65 10.41 14.00 2.74
C TRP A 65 10.49 13.84 1.22
N ALA A 66 11.69 14.04 0.65
CA ALA A 66 11.91 13.89 -0.79
C ALA A 66 11.64 12.45 -1.25
N PHE A 67 12.05 11.45 -0.47
CA PHE A 67 11.80 10.03 -0.72
C PHE A 67 10.30 9.72 -0.73
N GLU A 68 9.58 10.05 0.33
CA GLU A 68 8.15 9.75 0.46
C GLU A 68 7.33 10.51 -0.60
N ARG A 69 7.71 11.76 -0.90
CA ARG A 69 7.04 12.54 -1.94
C ARG A 69 7.28 11.95 -3.34
N HIS A 70 8.49 11.46 -3.62
CA HIS A 70 8.78 10.77 -4.87
C HIS A 70 7.90 9.53 -5.03
N ILE A 71 7.77 8.69 -3.99
CA ILE A 71 6.92 7.49 -4.00
C ILE A 71 5.44 7.87 -4.19
N LEU A 72 4.95 8.90 -3.51
CA LEU A 72 3.59 9.40 -3.67
C LEU A 72 3.32 9.80 -5.13
N MET A 73 4.18 10.64 -5.70
CA MET A 73 3.98 11.16 -7.05
C MET A 73 4.08 10.07 -8.11
N GLU A 74 4.93 9.08 -7.91
CA GLU A 74 5.04 7.96 -8.82
C GLU A 74 3.78 7.06 -8.77
N LYS A 75 3.21 6.81 -7.59
CA LYS A 75 1.90 6.13 -7.47
C LYS A 75 0.80 6.88 -8.21
N VAL A 76 0.68 8.19 -8.00
CA VAL A 76 -0.30 9.03 -8.68
C VAL A 76 -0.09 9.00 -10.20
N ARG A 77 1.17 9.08 -10.66
CA ARG A 77 1.50 8.97 -12.09
C ARG A 77 1.06 7.63 -12.67
N ILE A 78 1.35 6.53 -11.99
CA ILE A 78 0.93 5.19 -12.43
C ILE A 78 -0.59 5.14 -12.53
N GLU A 79 -1.32 5.53 -11.50
CA GLU A 79 -2.79 5.52 -11.51
C GLU A 79 -3.40 6.37 -12.63
N SER A 80 -2.75 7.51 -12.98
CA SER A 80 -3.22 8.37 -14.08
C SER A 80 -3.14 7.72 -15.47
N THR A 81 -2.28 6.71 -15.63
CA THR A 81 -2.08 5.99 -16.91
C THR A 81 -2.96 4.75 -17.06
N LEU A 82 -3.63 4.32 -16.00
CA LEU A 82 -4.38 3.06 -15.97
C LEU A 82 -5.85 3.26 -16.33
N LYS A 83 -6.44 2.26 -16.98
CA LYS A 83 -7.87 2.24 -17.31
C LYS A 83 -8.69 1.92 -16.07
N LYS A 84 -9.63 2.80 -15.73
CA LYS A 84 -10.45 2.71 -14.50
C LYS A 84 -11.42 1.53 -14.50
N ASP A 85 -11.81 1.02 -15.68
CA ASP A 85 -12.70 -0.12 -15.88
C ASP A 85 -11.98 -1.46 -15.99
N GLU A 86 -10.64 -1.47 -15.90
CA GLU A 86 -9.81 -2.68 -15.91
C GLU A 86 -9.65 -3.21 -14.47
N ILE A 87 -9.72 -4.54 -14.30
CA ILE A 87 -9.45 -5.17 -13.00
C ILE A 87 -7.95 -5.16 -12.75
N ILE A 88 -7.51 -4.42 -11.75
CA ILE A 88 -6.11 -4.27 -11.39
C ILE A 88 -5.95 -4.43 -9.88
N PHE A 89 -4.92 -5.16 -9.47
CA PHE A 89 -4.54 -5.30 -8.06
C PHE A 89 -3.28 -4.50 -7.77
N PHE A 90 -3.29 -3.72 -6.69
CA PHE A 90 -2.17 -2.89 -6.27
C PHE A 90 -1.52 -3.46 -5.00
N ASP A 91 -0.20 -3.64 -5.01
CA ASP A 91 0.56 -3.79 -3.76
C ASP A 91 0.78 -2.39 -3.19
N ARG A 92 -0.10 -1.97 -2.29
CA ARG A 92 -0.29 -0.61 -1.73
C ARG A 92 -0.85 0.40 -2.73
N GLY A 93 -1.76 1.22 -2.25
CA GLY A 93 -2.34 2.35 -2.99
C GLY A 93 -1.73 3.69 -2.58
N VAL A 94 -2.25 4.77 -3.17
CA VAL A 94 -1.90 6.15 -2.79
C VAL A 94 -2.19 6.44 -1.32
N PRO A 95 -3.30 5.97 -0.69
CA PRO A 95 -3.58 6.21 0.73
C PRO A 95 -2.54 5.64 1.71
N ASP A 96 -1.77 4.60 1.33
CA ASP A 96 -0.65 4.12 2.15
C ASP A 96 0.37 5.25 2.41
N SER A 97 0.56 6.17 1.48
CA SER A 97 1.49 7.29 1.64
C SER A 97 1.11 8.21 2.80
N ILE A 98 -0.17 8.34 3.14
CA ILE A 98 -0.63 9.09 4.34
C ILE A 98 0.00 8.47 5.60
N ALA A 99 -0.02 7.12 5.69
CA ALA A 99 0.52 6.40 6.82
C ALA A 99 2.05 6.56 6.94
N TYR A 100 2.77 6.49 5.83
CA TYR A 100 4.22 6.66 5.80
C TYR A 100 4.64 8.09 6.17
N TYR A 101 3.94 9.11 5.64
CA TYR A 101 4.18 10.50 6.03
C TYR A 101 3.99 10.68 7.54
N LYS A 102 2.87 10.20 8.10
CA LYS A 102 2.60 10.27 9.56
C LYS A 102 3.63 9.49 10.37
N LEU A 103 4.08 8.33 9.89
CA LEU A 103 5.09 7.52 10.57
C LEU A 103 6.41 8.28 10.71
N ASN A 104 6.81 9.01 9.66
CA ASN A 104 8.04 9.79 9.58
C ASN A 104 7.87 11.22 10.13
N GLY A 105 6.71 11.56 10.71
CA GLY A 105 6.45 12.89 11.30
C GLY A 105 6.29 14.02 10.26
N LEU A 106 5.97 13.66 9.01
CA LEU A 106 5.77 14.60 7.90
C LEU A 106 4.30 15.05 7.83
N ASP A 107 4.05 16.23 7.24
CA ASP A 107 2.70 16.71 6.96
C ASP A 107 2.04 15.86 5.87
N ALA A 108 0.90 15.24 6.22
CA ALA A 108 0.18 14.31 5.36
C ALA A 108 -0.95 14.97 4.54
N VAL A 109 -0.99 16.29 4.42
CA VAL A 109 -2.03 17.02 3.64
C VAL A 109 -1.95 16.65 2.16
N GLU A 110 -0.76 16.70 1.54
CA GLU A 110 -0.58 16.37 0.12
C GLU A 110 -1.01 14.93 -0.20
N PRO A 111 -0.52 13.87 0.50
CA PRO A 111 -0.97 12.51 0.22
C PRO A 111 -2.45 12.29 0.51
N PHE A 112 -3.04 13.00 1.50
CA PHE A 112 -4.48 12.93 1.76
C PHE A 112 -5.30 13.50 0.59
N GLN A 113 -4.91 14.66 0.04
CA GLN A 113 -5.58 15.27 -1.11
C GLN A 113 -5.46 14.37 -2.35
N LYS A 114 -4.26 13.85 -2.64
CA LYS A 114 -4.02 12.93 -3.77
C LYS A 114 -4.81 11.63 -3.66
N SER A 115 -5.01 11.12 -2.46
CA SER A 115 -5.85 9.94 -2.21
C SER A 115 -7.34 10.15 -2.49
N GLY A 116 -7.79 11.39 -2.64
CA GLY A 116 -9.16 11.73 -2.99
C GLY A 116 -9.48 11.68 -4.49
N GLU A 117 -8.49 11.61 -5.36
CA GLU A 117 -8.67 11.70 -6.82
C GLU A 117 -9.31 10.43 -7.42
N VAL A 118 -9.05 9.26 -6.81
CA VAL A 118 -9.51 7.94 -7.26
C VAL A 118 -10.24 7.21 -6.14
N ARG A 119 -11.24 6.40 -6.48
CA ARG A 119 -11.90 5.48 -5.55
C ARG A 119 -11.64 4.05 -5.96
N TYR A 120 -10.90 3.29 -5.16
CA TYR A 120 -10.74 1.84 -5.34
C TYR A 120 -12.04 1.12 -5.03
N GLN A 121 -12.31 0.05 -5.75
CA GLN A 121 -13.48 -0.79 -5.53
C GLN A 121 -13.38 -1.51 -4.18
N ASN A 122 -12.23 -2.11 -3.90
CA ASN A 122 -11.99 -2.85 -2.67
C ASN A 122 -10.63 -2.51 -2.06
N VAL A 123 -10.57 -2.57 -0.73
CA VAL A 123 -9.31 -2.46 0.01
C VAL A 123 -9.18 -3.66 0.95
N PHE A 124 -8.24 -4.54 0.63
CA PHE A 124 -7.94 -5.75 1.39
C PHE A 124 -6.83 -5.46 2.40
N LEU A 125 -7.17 -5.54 3.69
CA LEU A 125 -6.22 -5.33 4.78
C LEU A 125 -5.66 -6.67 5.24
N PHE A 126 -4.37 -6.88 5.02
CA PHE A 126 -3.64 -8.08 5.43
C PHE A 126 -3.10 -7.89 6.84
N GLU A 127 -3.50 -8.76 7.74
CA GLU A 127 -2.97 -8.79 9.10
C GLU A 127 -1.54 -9.33 9.12
N LYS A 128 -0.73 -8.83 10.08
CA LYS A 128 0.65 -9.29 10.27
C LYS A 128 0.64 -10.78 10.61
N LEU A 129 1.42 -11.56 9.88
CA LEU A 129 1.67 -12.95 10.23
C LEU A 129 2.36 -13.01 11.61
N ARG A 130 1.77 -13.79 12.54
CA ARG A 130 2.42 -14.06 13.82
C ARG A 130 3.57 -15.06 13.59
N PHE A 131 4.74 -14.60 13.20
CA PHE A 131 5.91 -15.44 13.10
C PHE A 131 6.99 -14.97 14.06
N LEU A 132 7.36 -15.89 14.96
CA LEU A 132 8.57 -15.98 15.79
C LEU A 132 9.06 -14.65 16.35
N THR A 133 8.89 -14.49 17.64
CA THR A 133 9.56 -13.50 18.48
C THR A 133 11.08 -13.68 18.35
N ASP A 134 11.69 -12.92 17.43
CA ASP A 134 13.12 -12.69 17.43
C ASP A 134 13.38 -11.48 18.34
N PRO A 135 14.05 -11.64 19.48
CA PRO A 135 14.34 -10.54 20.40
C PRO A 135 15.09 -9.38 19.74
N ALA A 136 15.87 -9.66 18.67
CA ALA A 136 16.60 -8.63 17.91
C ALA A 136 15.70 -7.76 17.01
N ARG A 137 14.40 -8.07 16.89
CA ARG A 137 13.42 -7.36 16.03
C ARG A 137 12.41 -6.53 16.81
N SER A 138 12.55 -6.35 18.11
CA SER A 138 11.54 -5.67 18.95
C SER A 138 11.25 -4.23 18.52
N GLU A 139 12.26 -3.44 18.16
CA GLU A 139 12.07 -2.07 17.68
C GLU A 139 11.37 -2.03 16.31
N ASN A 140 11.76 -2.92 15.40
CA ASN A 140 11.10 -3.08 14.09
C ASN A 140 9.64 -3.55 14.22
N GLU A 141 9.33 -4.31 15.26
CA GLU A 141 7.98 -4.81 15.48
C GLU A 141 7.01 -3.70 15.92
N ASN A 142 7.43 -2.82 16.83
CA ASN A 142 6.62 -1.68 17.26
C ASN A 142 6.36 -0.71 16.11
N THR A 143 7.36 -0.44 15.28
CA THR A 143 7.22 0.37 14.07
C THR A 143 6.26 -0.28 13.08
N ALA A 144 6.36 -1.58 12.85
CA ALA A 144 5.44 -2.31 11.97
C ALA A 144 3.99 -2.30 12.47
N ARG A 145 3.77 -2.44 13.79
CA ARG A 145 2.43 -2.32 14.40
C ARG A 145 1.87 -0.90 14.27
N ARG A 146 2.71 0.12 14.52
CA ARG A 146 2.33 1.52 14.37
C ARG A 146 1.94 1.81 12.92
N LEU A 147 2.77 1.39 11.96
CA LEU A 147 2.49 1.55 10.55
C LEU A 147 1.18 0.85 10.15
N GLY A 148 0.93 -0.38 10.61
CA GLY A 148 -0.32 -1.10 10.34
C GLY A 148 -1.55 -0.34 10.78
N ARG A 149 -1.52 0.25 12.00
CA ARG A 149 -2.62 1.12 12.49
C ARG A 149 -2.78 2.39 11.66
N LEU A 150 -1.69 3.06 11.33
CA LEU A 150 -1.73 4.27 10.51
C LEU A 150 -2.28 3.99 9.10
N ILE A 151 -1.96 2.83 8.51
CA ILE A 151 -2.54 2.41 7.23
C ILE A 151 -4.06 2.23 7.36
N GLU A 152 -4.52 1.48 8.35
CA GLU A 152 -5.94 1.29 8.60
C GLU A 152 -6.67 2.61 8.79
N GLU A 153 -6.18 3.49 9.66
CA GLU A 153 -6.72 4.84 9.91
C GLU A 153 -6.75 5.70 8.63
N SER A 154 -5.72 5.58 7.78
CA SER A 154 -5.64 6.35 6.54
C SER A 154 -6.77 6.00 5.57
N TYR A 155 -7.01 4.72 5.35
CA TYR A 155 -8.11 4.27 4.49
C TYR A 155 -9.49 4.57 5.10
N GLN A 156 -9.66 4.36 6.40
CA GLN A 156 -10.91 4.68 7.11
C GLN A 156 -11.23 6.18 7.05
N SER A 157 -10.23 7.05 7.19
CA SER A 157 -10.41 8.51 7.09
C SER A 157 -10.87 8.97 5.71
N LEU A 158 -10.64 8.14 4.68
CA LEU A 158 -11.10 8.34 3.31
C LEU A 158 -12.46 7.67 3.03
N GLY A 159 -13.09 7.05 4.06
CA GLY A 159 -14.38 6.40 3.97
C GLY A 159 -14.34 5.04 3.25
N TYR A 160 -13.23 4.30 3.34
CA TYR A 160 -13.18 2.91 2.87
C TYR A 160 -13.62 1.94 3.95
N ASP A 161 -14.45 0.98 3.57
CA ASP A 161 -14.67 -0.24 4.34
C ASP A 161 -13.54 -1.23 4.03
N LEU A 162 -12.80 -1.63 5.07
CA LEU A 162 -11.64 -2.51 4.90
C LEU A 162 -12.06 -3.98 4.99
N ILE A 163 -11.73 -4.76 3.98
CA ILE A 163 -11.92 -6.20 3.96
C ILE A 163 -10.71 -6.85 4.61
N ARG A 164 -10.85 -7.34 5.84
CA ARG A 164 -9.78 -8.02 6.54
C ARG A 164 -9.56 -9.41 5.95
N VAL A 165 -8.32 -9.67 5.53
CA VAL A 165 -7.94 -10.98 4.96
C VAL A 165 -7.44 -11.87 6.11
N PRO A 166 -8.10 -13.04 6.35
CA PRO A 166 -7.71 -13.92 7.43
C PRO A 166 -6.32 -14.54 7.23
N LEU A 167 -5.75 -15.06 8.33
CA LEU A 167 -4.45 -15.75 8.34
C LEU A 167 -4.59 -17.18 7.80
N LEU A 168 -4.57 -17.31 6.50
CA LEU A 168 -4.70 -18.54 5.73
C LEU A 168 -3.43 -18.78 4.88
N SER A 169 -3.37 -19.86 4.12
CA SER A 169 -2.33 -20.09 3.11
C SER A 169 -2.35 -19.01 2.02
N ILE A 170 -1.30 -18.92 1.21
CA ILE A 170 -1.23 -17.95 0.11
C ILE A 170 -2.36 -18.19 -0.89
N GLU A 171 -2.61 -19.46 -1.21
CA GLU A 171 -3.66 -19.90 -2.12
C GLU A 171 -5.03 -19.48 -1.62
N GLU A 172 -5.36 -19.81 -0.38
CA GLU A 172 -6.67 -19.48 0.22
C GLU A 172 -6.89 -17.97 0.32
N ARG A 173 -5.85 -17.18 0.64
CA ARG A 173 -5.94 -15.70 0.64
C ARG A 173 -6.14 -15.16 -0.76
N THR A 174 -5.52 -15.77 -1.76
CA THR A 174 -5.70 -15.38 -3.16
C THR A 174 -7.14 -15.64 -3.60
N GLU A 175 -7.70 -16.80 -3.28
CA GLU A 175 -9.12 -17.09 -3.53
C GLU A 175 -10.04 -16.12 -2.79
N PHE A 176 -9.77 -15.86 -1.50
CA PHE A 176 -10.54 -14.91 -0.70
C PHE A 176 -10.60 -13.52 -1.35
N VAL A 177 -9.47 -13.04 -1.90
CA VAL A 177 -9.40 -11.77 -2.63
C VAL A 177 -10.19 -11.83 -3.94
N LEU A 178 -10.07 -12.93 -4.70
CA LEU A 178 -10.73 -13.09 -5.98
C LEU A 178 -12.26 -13.22 -5.88
N GLU A 179 -12.77 -13.84 -4.82
CA GLU A 179 -14.21 -13.96 -4.58
C GLU A 179 -14.90 -12.62 -4.25
N ARG A 180 -14.12 -11.63 -3.78
CA ARG A 180 -14.64 -10.34 -3.27
C ARG A 180 -14.23 -9.13 -4.10
N ARG A 181 -13.60 -9.38 -5.26
CA ARG A 181 -13.17 -8.31 -6.18
C ARG A 181 -14.33 -7.70 -6.97
#